data_ba50e048e73b3705b98acd474fd9e21c
#
_entry.id   ba50e048e73b3705b98acd474fd9e21c
#
_cell.length_a   1.000
_cell.length_b   1.000
_cell.length_c   1.000
_cell.angle_alpha   90.00
_cell.angle_beta   90.00
_cell.angle_gamma   90.00
#
_symmetry.space_group_name_H-M   'P 1'
#
loop_
_entity.id
_entity.type
_entity.pdbx_description
1 polymer ?
#
loop_
_entity_poly.entity_id
_entity_poly.type
_entity_poly.pdbx_seq_one_letter_code
_entity_poly.pdbx_strand_id
1 'polypeptide(L)'
;MMKRIVLLVSLIGVGSAQAVDFTGAGSSAAAPLYTKWQDAYAKRTSVNSTYDSVGSSAGIKKIQAGAVAFGASDAPMSSSDLKKNNLLDFPTVISGVVPFVNLPGIKDGELRLTPEELIGIYSGRITKWSDPAIVRHNPKLMRSTLNIIPIARADGSGTTFTLTDYFSRVNTDWKQNFGTKFTIEWVPGITTVKGSAGIVTMLMKTPGAIGYAEYAYVLENKLNYIQLKNRDGQFVKPNADSFRAALARSSWQKTGNFEEMLTDKPGAESWPITGSTYIFVPNVTGDPELTAAALKFFTWAFMEGDAIASSLDYLRLPDTVQAKVFREISSVTDTKGNRISIPISLK
;
A
#
# COMPACT_ATOMS: atom_id res chain seq x y z
N MET A 1 -39.76 28.03 -62.92
CA MET A 1 -38.75 28.51 -61.94
C MET A 1 -38.74 27.59 -60.77
N MET A 2 -37.83 26.59 -60.75
CA MET A 2 -37.62 25.63 -59.62
C MET A 2 -36.52 26.17 -58.74
N LYS A 3 -36.81 26.53 -57.45
CA LYS A 3 -35.83 26.91 -56.45
C LYS A 3 -35.21 25.64 -55.88
N ARG A 4 -33.90 25.40 -56.10
CA ARG A 4 -33.15 24.37 -55.46
C ARG A 4 -32.79 24.83 -54.03
N ILE A 5 -33.30 24.13 -53.03
CA ILE A 5 -32.91 24.31 -51.62
C ILE A 5 -31.64 23.46 -51.44
N VAL A 6 -30.50 24.12 -51.17
CA VAL A 6 -29.26 23.46 -50.76
C VAL A 6 -29.29 23.28 -49.24
N LEU A 7 -29.40 22.03 -48.78
CA LEU A 7 -29.34 21.66 -47.38
C LEU A 7 -27.87 21.57 -46.96
N LEU A 8 -27.39 22.53 -46.15
CA LEU A 8 -26.06 22.52 -45.56
C LEU A 8 -26.09 21.55 -44.36
N VAL A 9 -25.59 20.35 -44.51
CA VAL A 9 -25.36 19.43 -43.37
C VAL A 9 -24.08 19.85 -42.68
N SER A 10 -24.22 20.52 -41.53
CA SER A 10 -23.10 20.79 -40.63
C SER A 10 -22.66 19.47 -39.95
N LEU A 11 -21.55 18.86 -40.38
CA LEU A 11 -20.89 17.82 -39.63
C LEU A 11 -20.34 18.44 -38.33
N ILE A 12 -21.02 18.20 -37.22
CA ILE A 12 -20.48 18.42 -35.88
C ILE A 12 -19.42 17.32 -35.70
N GLY A 13 -18.15 17.67 -35.87
CA GLY A 13 -17.03 16.80 -35.53
C GLY A 13 -17.07 16.51 -34.03
N VAL A 14 -17.53 15.33 -33.67
CA VAL A 14 -17.32 14.80 -32.32
C VAL A 14 -15.81 14.61 -32.20
N GLY A 15 -15.11 15.57 -31.61
CA GLY A 15 -13.70 15.45 -31.27
C GLY A 15 -13.57 14.25 -30.38
N SER A 16 -12.97 13.17 -30.87
CA SER A 16 -12.53 12.04 -30.06
C SER A 16 -11.54 12.60 -29.04
N ALA A 17 -11.95 12.69 -27.78
CA ALA A 17 -11.01 12.98 -26.69
C ALA A 17 -9.92 11.91 -26.75
N GLN A 18 -8.74 12.31 -27.18
CA GLN A 18 -7.59 11.40 -27.32
C GLN A 18 -7.25 10.86 -25.93
N ALA A 19 -7.16 9.55 -25.81
CA ALA A 19 -6.81 8.90 -24.56
C ALA A 19 -5.37 9.31 -24.18
N VAL A 20 -5.18 9.89 -22.99
CA VAL A 20 -3.88 10.34 -22.51
C VAL A 20 -3.23 9.23 -21.70
N ASP A 21 -2.07 8.76 -22.14
CA ASP A 21 -1.24 7.84 -21.39
C ASP A 21 -0.62 8.54 -20.17
N PHE A 22 -0.41 7.81 -19.08
CA PHE A 22 0.11 8.41 -17.85
C PHE A 22 1.03 7.47 -17.07
N THR A 23 1.86 8.06 -16.21
CA THR A 23 2.75 7.35 -15.31
C THR A 23 2.46 7.72 -13.86
N GLY A 24 2.38 6.72 -12.99
CA GLY A 24 2.39 6.87 -11.55
C GLY A 24 3.70 6.38 -10.94
N ALA A 25 3.97 6.77 -9.69
CA ALA A 25 5.17 6.28 -9.00
C ALA A 25 4.97 6.23 -7.48
N GLY A 26 5.67 5.31 -6.81
CA GLY A 26 5.66 5.32 -5.35
C GLY A 26 5.81 3.97 -4.69
N SER A 27 4.93 3.72 -3.71
CA SER A 27 4.97 2.53 -2.88
C SER A 27 5.06 1.24 -3.67
N SER A 28 5.92 0.34 -3.23
CA SER A 28 5.97 -1.03 -3.76
C SER A 28 4.85 -1.93 -3.24
N ALA A 29 4.13 -1.51 -2.20
CA ALA A 29 3.07 -2.29 -1.57
C ALA A 29 1.95 -2.67 -2.53
N ALA A 30 1.43 -1.69 -3.28
CA ALA A 30 0.33 -1.89 -4.22
C ALA A 30 0.79 -2.17 -5.66
N ALA A 31 2.11 -2.26 -5.93
CA ALA A 31 2.63 -2.47 -7.27
C ALA A 31 2.09 -3.72 -7.97
N PRO A 32 1.97 -4.90 -7.31
CA PRO A 32 1.37 -6.09 -7.93
C PRO A 32 -0.06 -5.85 -8.39
N LEU A 33 -0.85 -5.14 -7.62
CA LEU A 33 -2.24 -4.82 -7.95
C LEU A 33 -2.32 -3.78 -9.06
N TYR A 34 -1.54 -2.69 -8.96
CA TYR A 34 -1.59 -1.61 -9.96
C TYR A 34 -1.19 -2.12 -11.34
N THR A 35 -0.20 -3.00 -11.45
CA THR A 35 0.15 -3.65 -12.71
C THR A 35 -1.06 -4.39 -13.31
N LYS A 36 -1.75 -5.21 -12.53
CA LYS A 36 -2.93 -5.93 -13.02
C LYS A 36 -4.11 -5.01 -13.36
N TRP A 37 -4.32 -3.95 -12.58
CA TRP A 37 -5.33 -2.94 -12.89
C TRP A 37 -4.99 -2.19 -14.18
N GLN A 38 -3.73 -1.82 -14.40
CA GLN A 38 -3.27 -1.16 -15.62
C GLN A 38 -3.49 -2.02 -16.86
N ASP A 39 -3.13 -3.33 -16.79
CA ASP A 39 -3.36 -4.28 -17.87
C ASP A 39 -4.85 -4.43 -18.22
N ALA A 40 -5.71 -4.51 -17.21
CA ALA A 40 -7.16 -4.62 -17.39
C ALA A 40 -7.76 -3.31 -17.93
N TYR A 41 -7.31 -2.17 -17.43
CA TYR A 41 -7.76 -0.85 -17.88
C TYR A 41 -7.36 -0.57 -19.32
N ALA A 42 -6.12 -0.89 -19.71
CA ALA A 42 -5.64 -0.73 -21.08
C ALA A 42 -6.46 -1.55 -22.08
N LYS A 43 -6.81 -2.80 -21.75
CA LYS A 43 -7.67 -3.64 -22.59
C LYS A 43 -9.05 -3.06 -22.79
N ARG A 44 -9.58 -2.29 -21.83
CA ARG A 44 -10.91 -1.70 -21.89
C ARG A 44 -10.94 -0.33 -22.56
N THR A 45 -9.90 0.48 -22.39
CA THR A 45 -9.90 1.91 -22.75
C THR A 45 -8.89 2.29 -23.82
N SER A 46 -7.94 1.40 -24.13
CA SER A 46 -6.76 1.67 -24.97
C SER A 46 -5.84 2.76 -24.39
N VAL A 47 -5.98 3.12 -23.09
CA VAL A 47 -5.06 4.00 -22.37
C VAL A 47 -3.93 3.18 -21.82
N ASN A 48 -2.68 3.52 -22.14
CA ASN A 48 -1.51 2.91 -21.52
C ASN A 48 -1.13 3.68 -20.25
N SER A 49 -0.86 2.94 -19.21
CA SER A 49 -0.35 3.52 -17.97
C SER A 49 0.82 2.69 -17.45
N THR A 50 1.75 3.34 -16.76
CA THR A 50 2.89 2.69 -16.13
C THR A 50 2.98 3.08 -14.66
N TYR A 51 3.63 2.23 -13.87
CA TYR A 51 3.85 2.48 -12.46
C TYR A 51 5.29 2.18 -12.05
N ASP A 52 6.00 3.21 -11.58
CA ASP A 52 7.36 3.09 -11.07
C ASP A 52 7.35 2.74 -9.59
N SER A 53 7.66 1.51 -9.24
CA SER A 53 7.76 1.04 -7.85
C SER A 53 9.08 1.48 -7.21
N VAL A 54 9.17 2.75 -6.79
CA VAL A 54 10.40 3.42 -6.31
C VAL A 54 10.42 3.70 -4.80
N GLY A 55 9.38 3.30 -4.08
CA GLY A 55 9.16 3.58 -2.67
C GLY A 55 8.37 4.85 -2.42
N SER A 56 7.65 4.88 -1.27
CA SER A 56 6.70 5.94 -0.92
C SER A 56 7.31 7.34 -0.92
N SER A 57 8.48 7.51 -0.31
CA SER A 57 9.13 8.83 -0.26
C SER A 57 9.52 9.36 -1.65
N ALA A 58 9.95 8.48 -2.57
CA ALA A 58 10.27 8.87 -3.93
C ALA A 58 9.00 9.18 -4.74
N GLY A 59 7.91 8.43 -4.54
CA GLY A 59 6.62 8.72 -5.13
C GLY A 59 6.07 10.08 -4.75
N ILE A 60 6.10 10.42 -3.46
CA ILE A 60 5.71 11.74 -2.95
C ILE A 60 6.55 12.85 -3.61
N LYS A 61 7.88 12.69 -3.66
CA LYS A 61 8.75 13.66 -4.31
C LYS A 61 8.47 13.84 -5.80
N LYS A 62 8.20 12.74 -6.53
CA LYS A 62 7.89 12.80 -7.96
C LYS A 62 6.57 13.55 -8.24
N ILE A 63 5.51 13.32 -7.45
CA ILE A 63 4.26 14.06 -7.62
C ILE A 63 4.40 15.53 -7.23
N GLN A 64 5.13 15.85 -6.18
CA GLN A 64 5.44 17.23 -5.79
C GLN A 64 6.22 17.99 -6.87
N ALA A 65 7.06 17.30 -7.62
CA ALA A 65 7.82 17.85 -8.75
C ALA A 65 7.01 17.88 -10.07
N GLY A 66 5.77 17.41 -10.09
CA GLY A 66 4.96 17.30 -11.31
C GLY A 66 5.49 16.30 -12.34
N ALA A 67 6.35 15.36 -11.92
CA ALA A 67 7.01 14.40 -12.82
C ALA A 67 6.14 13.16 -13.14
N VAL A 68 5.02 12.98 -12.48
CA VAL A 68 4.08 11.86 -12.65
C VAL A 68 2.65 12.35 -12.46
N ALA A 69 1.68 11.60 -13.01
CA ALA A 69 0.26 11.91 -12.88
C ALA A 69 -0.27 11.67 -11.46
N PHE A 70 0.32 10.70 -10.75
CA PHE A 70 0.01 10.43 -9.35
C PHE A 70 1.23 9.87 -8.59
N GLY A 71 1.29 10.18 -7.30
CA GLY A 71 2.20 9.55 -6.35
C GLY A 71 1.48 8.50 -5.51
N ALA A 72 2.20 7.51 -4.96
CA ALA A 72 1.62 6.53 -4.05
C ALA A 72 2.48 6.33 -2.80
N SER A 73 1.81 6.21 -1.62
CA SER A 73 2.46 5.97 -0.32
C SER A 73 1.59 5.14 0.61
N ASP A 74 2.19 4.33 1.49
CA ASP A 74 1.45 3.54 2.49
C ASP A 74 1.28 4.30 3.82
N ALA A 75 1.52 5.59 3.80
CA ALA A 75 1.21 6.49 4.89
C ALA A 75 0.40 7.68 4.35
N PRO A 76 -0.65 8.12 5.06
CA PRO A 76 -1.35 9.36 4.73
C PRO A 76 -0.42 10.56 4.94
N MET A 77 -0.71 11.65 4.25
CA MET A 77 -0.05 12.93 4.49
C MET A 77 -0.91 13.78 5.42
N SER A 78 -0.28 14.60 6.27
CA SER A 78 -1.05 15.52 7.12
C SER A 78 -1.83 16.53 6.27
N SER A 79 -3.01 16.94 6.71
CA SER A 79 -3.82 17.96 6.03
C SER A 79 -3.05 19.27 5.79
N SER A 80 -2.12 19.63 6.70
CA SER A 80 -1.24 20.81 6.54
C SER A 80 -0.24 20.63 5.41
N ASP A 81 0.35 19.42 5.28
CA ASP A 81 1.32 19.12 4.23
C ASP A 81 0.63 18.95 2.87
N LEU A 82 -0.56 18.36 2.83
CA LEU A 82 -1.39 18.30 1.60
C LEU A 82 -1.66 19.70 1.07
N LYS A 83 -2.13 20.60 1.92
CA LYS A 83 -2.40 22.00 1.55
C LYS A 83 -1.14 22.73 1.11
N LYS A 84 -0.03 22.59 1.83
CA LYS A 84 1.26 23.22 1.51
C LYS A 84 1.79 22.79 0.15
N ASN A 85 1.59 21.54 -0.23
CA ASN A 85 2.08 20.96 -1.48
C ASN A 85 1.03 20.97 -2.60
N ASN A 86 -0.13 21.58 -2.40
CA ASN A 86 -1.25 21.56 -3.35
C ASN A 86 -1.64 20.13 -3.77
N LEU A 87 -1.69 19.20 -2.83
CA LEU A 87 -2.04 17.81 -3.05
C LEU A 87 -3.37 17.46 -2.41
N LEU A 88 -4.03 16.48 -2.98
CA LEU A 88 -5.15 15.73 -2.43
C LEU A 88 -4.70 14.28 -2.31
N ASP A 89 -5.10 13.60 -1.23
CA ASP A 89 -4.86 12.17 -1.08
C ASP A 89 -6.14 11.38 -0.87
N PHE A 90 -6.08 10.10 -1.26
CA PHE A 90 -7.13 9.13 -0.99
C PHE A 90 -6.56 7.71 -0.96
N PRO A 91 -7.12 6.81 -0.10
CA PRO A 91 -6.71 5.40 -0.09
C PRO A 91 -7.24 4.67 -1.34
N THR A 92 -6.56 3.60 -1.72
CA THR A 92 -7.00 2.72 -2.83
C THR A 92 -7.40 1.33 -2.37
N VAL A 93 -6.58 0.69 -1.57
CA VAL A 93 -6.79 -0.68 -1.08
C VAL A 93 -6.21 -0.85 0.32
N ILE A 94 -6.68 -1.86 1.02
CA ILE A 94 -6.20 -2.25 2.34
C ILE A 94 -5.51 -3.61 2.23
N SER A 95 -4.38 -3.77 2.91
CA SER A 95 -3.62 -5.00 2.99
C SER A 95 -2.89 -5.11 4.33
N GLY A 96 -2.15 -6.19 4.55
CA GLY A 96 -1.29 -6.37 5.71
C GLY A 96 0.18 -6.32 5.35
N VAL A 97 0.99 -5.66 6.18
CA VAL A 97 2.44 -5.88 6.21
C VAL A 97 2.70 -7.16 6.97
N VAL A 98 3.34 -8.11 6.31
CA VAL A 98 3.53 -9.47 6.81
C VAL A 98 5.00 -9.77 6.95
N PRO A 99 5.48 -10.13 8.14
CA PRO A 99 6.80 -10.73 8.30
C PRO A 99 6.81 -12.16 7.79
N PHE A 100 7.90 -12.56 7.12
CA PHE A 100 8.12 -13.90 6.59
C PHE A 100 9.56 -14.33 6.71
N VAL A 101 9.82 -15.64 6.66
CA VAL A 101 11.13 -16.24 6.96
C VAL A 101 11.58 -17.24 5.92
N ASN A 102 12.90 -17.41 5.83
CA ASN A 102 13.55 -18.52 5.18
C ASN A 102 14.22 -19.42 6.25
N LEU A 103 13.41 -20.29 6.87
CA LEU A 103 13.85 -21.19 7.92
C LEU A 103 13.62 -22.64 7.50
N PRO A 104 14.68 -23.44 7.27
CA PRO A 104 14.57 -24.87 6.97
C PRO A 104 13.78 -25.60 8.07
N GLY A 105 12.79 -26.41 7.65
CA GLY A 105 11.97 -27.22 8.56
C GLY A 105 10.79 -26.50 9.22
N ILE A 106 10.64 -25.18 9.02
CA ILE A 106 9.47 -24.41 9.43
C ILE A 106 8.53 -24.23 8.24
N LYS A 107 7.26 -24.58 8.44
CA LYS A 107 6.23 -24.48 7.42
C LYS A 107 5.54 -23.11 7.46
N ASP A 108 4.80 -22.83 6.40
CA ASP A 108 3.96 -21.66 6.27
C ASP A 108 3.02 -21.49 7.47
N GLY A 109 3.05 -20.33 8.12
CA GLY A 109 2.27 -20.00 9.30
C GLY A 109 2.56 -20.85 10.54
N GLU A 110 3.66 -21.58 10.61
CA GLU A 110 4.03 -22.36 11.79
C GLU A 110 4.74 -21.49 12.85
N LEU A 111 5.59 -20.56 12.39
CA LEU A 111 6.34 -19.68 13.29
C LEU A 111 5.42 -18.65 13.95
N ARG A 112 5.58 -18.47 15.26
CA ARG A 112 4.83 -17.53 16.09
C ARG A 112 5.76 -16.53 16.74
N LEU A 113 5.52 -15.24 16.56
CA LEU A 113 6.26 -14.18 17.24
C LEU A 113 5.32 -13.25 17.98
N THR A 114 5.77 -12.78 19.15
CA THR A 114 5.15 -11.65 19.85
C THR A 114 5.69 -10.33 19.30
N PRO A 115 5.02 -9.19 19.59
CA PRO A 115 5.55 -7.85 19.26
C PRO A 115 6.98 -7.66 19.80
N GLU A 116 7.23 -8.06 21.05
CA GLU A 116 8.52 -7.89 21.73
C GLU A 116 9.65 -8.68 21.04
N GLU A 117 9.33 -9.89 20.55
CA GLU A 117 10.29 -10.73 19.83
C GLU A 117 10.61 -10.13 18.46
N LEU A 118 9.60 -9.69 17.71
CA LEU A 118 9.79 -9.08 16.41
C LEU A 118 10.58 -7.76 16.52
N ILE A 119 10.25 -6.91 17.50
CA ILE A 119 11.00 -5.69 17.81
C ILE A 119 12.42 -6.04 18.29
N GLY A 120 12.59 -7.07 19.11
CA GLY A 120 13.88 -7.56 19.57
C GLY A 120 14.80 -7.95 18.41
N ILE A 121 14.26 -8.56 17.36
CA ILE A 121 14.99 -8.90 16.13
C ILE A 121 15.44 -7.63 15.41
N TYR A 122 14.53 -6.71 15.10
CA TYR A 122 14.84 -5.49 14.35
C TYR A 122 15.59 -4.41 15.14
N SER A 123 15.67 -4.55 16.48
CA SER A 123 16.56 -3.74 17.35
C SER A 123 17.90 -4.41 17.65
N GLY A 124 18.17 -5.60 17.09
CA GLY A 124 19.43 -6.33 17.29
C GLY A 124 19.58 -7.01 18.66
N ARG A 125 18.54 -7.02 19.51
CA ARG A 125 18.56 -7.67 20.83
C ARG A 125 18.42 -9.18 20.74
N ILE A 126 17.68 -9.68 19.75
CA ILE A 126 17.49 -11.11 19.49
C ILE A 126 18.15 -11.44 18.16
N THR A 127 19.21 -12.27 18.22
CA THR A 127 20.07 -12.55 17.07
C THR A 127 20.14 -14.03 16.68
N LYS A 128 19.48 -14.90 17.45
CA LYS A 128 19.47 -16.36 17.19
C LYS A 128 18.06 -16.91 17.20
N TRP A 129 17.75 -17.80 16.27
CA TRP A 129 16.46 -18.49 16.25
C TRP A 129 16.21 -19.39 17.46
N SER A 130 17.30 -19.83 18.15
CA SER A 130 17.23 -20.59 19.42
C SER A 130 17.15 -19.70 20.66
N ASP A 131 16.89 -18.40 20.53
CA ASP A 131 16.68 -17.52 21.68
C ASP A 131 15.49 -18.03 22.53
N PRO A 132 15.66 -18.11 23.88
CA PRO A 132 14.61 -18.61 24.78
C PRO A 132 13.25 -17.91 24.63
N ALA A 133 13.23 -16.61 24.27
CA ALA A 133 11.99 -15.89 24.03
C ALA A 133 11.23 -16.49 22.83
N ILE A 134 11.92 -16.73 21.71
CA ILE A 134 11.34 -17.32 20.49
C ILE A 134 10.95 -18.78 20.73
N VAL A 135 11.84 -19.57 21.37
CA VAL A 135 11.64 -21.01 21.60
C VAL A 135 10.41 -21.29 22.45
N ARG A 136 10.05 -20.39 23.37
CA ARG A 136 8.83 -20.50 24.19
C ARG A 136 7.58 -20.78 23.39
N HIS A 137 7.46 -20.17 22.23
CA HIS A 137 6.31 -20.33 21.31
C HIS A 137 6.63 -21.25 20.13
N ASN A 138 7.91 -21.61 19.92
CA ASN A 138 8.42 -22.36 18.78
C ASN A 138 9.43 -23.43 19.23
N PRO A 139 9.01 -24.50 19.95
CA PRO A 139 9.93 -25.48 20.54
C PRO A 139 10.86 -26.19 19.54
N LYS A 140 10.45 -26.30 18.28
CA LYS A 140 11.26 -26.88 17.20
C LYS A 140 12.58 -26.12 16.98
N LEU A 141 12.64 -24.82 17.34
CA LEU A 141 13.80 -23.97 17.16
C LEU A 141 14.85 -24.10 18.30
N MET A 142 14.56 -24.87 19.35
CA MET A 142 15.46 -25.04 20.51
C MET A 142 16.87 -25.48 20.10
N ARG A 143 16.99 -26.31 19.06
CA ARG A 143 18.28 -26.82 18.55
C ARG A 143 18.75 -26.11 17.28
N SER A 144 18.13 -24.98 16.91
CA SER A 144 18.56 -24.22 15.74
C SER A 144 19.92 -23.60 15.99
N THR A 145 20.83 -23.79 15.06
CA THR A 145 22.17 -23.16 15.07
C THR A 145 22.21 -21.89 14.21
N LEU A 146 21.08 -21.56 13.54
CA LEU A 146 21.02 -20.42 12.63
C LEU A 146 20.94 -19.11 13.40
N ASN A 147 21.74 -18.14 12.95
CA ASN A 147 21.55 -16.76 13.32
C ASN A 147 20.32 -16.19 12.59
N ILE A 148 19.69 -15.19 13.19
CA ILE A 148 18.67 -14.39 12.54
C ILE A 148 19.36 -13.37 11.64
N ILE A 149 18.95 -13.28 10.39
CA ILE A 149 19.43 -12.29 9.43
C ILE A 149 18.25 -11.39 9.05
N PRO A 150 18.03 -10.28 9.76
CA PRO A 150 16.95 -9.37 9.44
C PRO A 150 17.25 -8.64 8.14
N ILE A 151 16.24 -8.59 7.26
CA ILE A 151 16.30 -7.85 6.00
C ILE A 151 15.29 -6.71 6.08
N ALA A 152 15.74 -5.49 5.81
CA ALA A 152 14.96 -4.27 5.89
C ALA A 152 15.08 -3.43 4.62
N ARG A 153 14.26 -2.38 4.52
CA ARG A 153 14.24 -1.47 3.38
C ARG A 153 15.36 -0.44 3.47
N ALA A 154 16.07 -0.26 2.35
CA ALA A 154 17.08 0.79 2.18
C ALA A 154 16.50 2.09 1.63
N ASP A 155 15.33 2.04 0.99
CA ASP A 155 14.61 3.17 0.42
C ASP A 155 13.59 3.76 1.40
N GLY A 156 13.07 4.94 1.09
CA GLY A 156 11.98 5.56 1.85
C GLY A 156 10.66 4.81 1.64
N SER A 157 10.41 3.83 2.51
CA SER A 157 9.38 2.80 2.36
C SER A 157 8.16 3.07 3.23
N GLY A 158 6.96 3.08 2.62
CA GLY A 158 5.71 3.11 3.34
C GLY A 158 5.45 1.82 4.13
N THR A 159 5.91 0.66 3.62
CA THR A 159 5.88 -0.61 4.35
C THR A 159 6.68 -0.54 5.64
N THR A 160 7.88 0.09 5.59
CA THR A 160 8.67 0.37 6.80
C THR A 160 7.95 1.37 7.72
N PHE A 161 7.30 2.39 7.16
CA PHE A 161 6.50 3.33 7.96
C PHE A 161 5.39 2.60 8.73
N THR A 162 4.61 1.75 8.05
CA THR A 162 3.53 0.97 8.67
C THR A 162 4.05 0.01 9.74
N LEU A 163 5.16 -0.69 9.47
CA LEU A 163 5.82 -1.57 10.45
C LEU A 163 6.28 -0.78 11.68
N THR A 164 6.93 0.36 11.49
CA THR A 164 7.47 1.18 12.58
C THR A 164 6.40 1.97 13.33
N ASP A 165 5.27 2.29 12.69
CA ASP A 165 4.07 2.78 13.38
C ASP A 165 3.53 1.72 14.35
N TYR A 166 3.40 0.47 13.89
CA TYR A 166 3.04 -0.64 14.76
C TYR A 166 4.03 -0.79 15.93
N PHE A 167 5.33 -0.84 15.67
CA PHE A 167 6.35 -0.95 16.72
C PHE A 167 6.26 0.20 17.73
N SER A 168 6.04 1.43 17.26
CA SER A 168 5.91 2.61 18.13
C SER A 168 4.65 2.60 18.99
N ARG A 169 3.57 1.92 18.55
CA ARG A 169 2.33 1.76 19.32
C ARG A 169 2.48 0.76 20.45
N VAL A 170 3.20 -0.33 20.21
CA VAL A 170 3.28 -1.46 21.14
C VAL A 170 4.52 -1.45 22.01
N ASN A 171 5.51 -0.57 21.74
CA ASN A 171 6.76 -0.51 22.48
C ASN A 171 7.27 0.93 22.66
N THR A 172 7.35 1.37 23.91
CA THR A 172 7.78 2.71 24.25
C THR A 172 9.25 2.98 23.93
N ASP A 173 10.13 1.99 24.14
CA ASP A 173 11.56 2.13 23.84
C ASP A 173 11.79 2.29 22.34
N TRP A 174 11.07 1.51 21.51
CA TRP A 174 11.11 1.71 20.06
C TRP A 174 10.66 3.11 19.68
N LYS A 175 9.52 3.55 20.22
CA LYS A 175 8.96 4.89 19.95
C LYS A 175 9.95 6.01 20.26
N GLN A 176 10.68 5.90 21.39
CA GLN A 176 11.65 6.91 21.81
C GLN A 176 12.93 6.91 20.98
N ASN A 177 13.45 5.71 20.65
CA ASN A 177 14.78 5.56 20.03
C ASN A 177 14.72 5.59 18.50
N PHE A 178 13.68 5.02 17.88
CA PHE A 178 13.55 4.88 16.42
C PHE A 178 12.37 5.65 15.85
N GLY A 179 11.20 5.60 16.52
CA GLY A 179 9.95 6.24 16.10
C GLY A 179 9.33 5.61 14.86
N THR A 180 8.35 6.31 14.30
CA THR A 180 7.64 5.94 13.05
C THR A 180 8.25 6.72 11.89
N LYS A 181 8.87 6.03 10.92
CA LYS A 181 9.61 6.67 9.82
C LYS A 181 9.57 5.84 8.53
N PHE A 182 9.70 6.50 7.39
CA PHE A 182 9.89 5.86 6.08
C PHE A 182 11.27 5.21 5.93
N THR A 183 12.27 5.72 6.66
CA THR A 183 13.65 5.23 6.65
C THR A 183 14.17 5.19 8.07
N ILE A 184 14.73 4.06 8.47
CA ILE A 184 15.34 3.84 9.78
C ILE A 184 16.85 3.74 9.61
N GLU A 185 17.59 4.33 10.53
CA GLU A 185 19.00 4.00 10.73
C GLU A 185 19.06 2.67 11.49
N TRP A 186 19.14 1.60 10.72
CA TRP A 186 19.12 0.25 11.28
C TRP A 186 20.39 -0.06 12.06
N VAL A 187 20.24 -0.80 13.13
CA VAL A 187 21.38 -1.27 13.92
C VAL A 187 22.30 -2.19 13.10
N PRO A 188 23.59 -2.30 13.45
CA PRO A 188 24.50 -3.24 12.79
C PRO A 188 23.96 -4.68 12.77
N GLY A 189 24.18 -5.38 11.66
CA GLY A 189 23.70 -6.76 11.45
C GLY A 189 22.40 -6.86 10.67
N ILE A 190 21.72 -5.75 10.36
CA ILE A 190 20.55 -5.73 9.48
C ILE A 190 20.99 -5.51 8.04
N THR A 191 20.58 -6.42 7.16
CA THR A 191 20.79 -6.28 5.71
C THR A 191 19.71 -5.35 5.11
N THR A 192 20.12 -4.42 4.27
CA THR A 192 19.16 -3.50 3.64
C THR A 192 19.13 -3.64 2.12
N VAL A 193 17.92 -3.62 1.54
CA VAL A 193 17.68 -3.72 0.10
C VAL A 193 16.54 -2.80 -0.34
N LYS A 194 16.50 -2.44 -1.63
CA LYS A 194 15.45 -1.58 -2.19
C LYS A 194 14.22 -2.38 -2.60
N GLY A 195 13.04 -1.84 -2.29
CA GLY A 195 11.74 -2.35 -2.71
C GLY A 195 11.33 -3.67 -2.03
N SER A 196 10.03 -3.98 -2.06
CA SER A 196 9.48 -5.23 -1.51
C SER A 196 10.00 -6.45 -2.27
N ALA A 197 10.14 -6.37 -3.60
CA ALA A 197 10.74 -7.44 -4.41
C ALA A 197 12.20 -7.72 -4.03
N GLY A 198 12.98 -6.69 -3.64
CA GLY A 198 14.35 -6.83 -3.15
C GLY A 198 14.41 -7.62 -1.84
N ILE A 199 13.46 -7.35 -0.89
CA ILE A 199 13.34 -8.13 0.36
C ILE A 199 13.10 -9.60 0.03
N VAL A 200 12.13 -9.91 -0.84
CA VAL A 200 11.80 -11.29 -1.24
C VAL A 200 13.01 -11.98 -1.87
N THR A 201 13.66 -11.34 -2.83
CA THR A 201 14.81 -11.92 -3.54
C THR A 201 15.98 -12.23 -2.60
N MET A 202 16.28 -11.33 -1.66
CA MET A 202 17.36 -11.53 -0.68
C MET A 202 17.00 -12.63 0.31
N LEU A 203 15.76 -12.63 0.83
CA LEU A 203 15.32 -13.62 1.81
C LEU A 203 15.38 -15.04 1.24
N MET A 204 14.89 -15.25 0.00
CA MET A 204 14.88 -16.59 -0.62
C MET A 204 16.29 -17.21 -0.74
N LYS A 205 17.33 -16.39 -0.85
CA LYS A 205 18.73 -16.81 -0.97
C LYS A 205 19.46 -16.94 0.37
N THR A 206 18.82 -16.53 1.48
CA THR A 206 19.49 -16.37 2.77
C THR A 206 18.81 -17.25 3.83
N PRO A 207 19.32 -18.48 4.11
CA PRO A 207 18.83 -19.30 5.22
C PRO A 207 18.97 -18.55 6.56
N GLY A 208 17.95 -18.61 7.40
CA GLY A 208 17.90 -17.86 8.67
C GLY A 208 17.39 -16.44 8.54
N ALA A 209 17.05 -15.97 7.33
CA ALA A 209 16.55 -14.61 7.13
C ALA A 209 15.09 -14.44 7.58
N ILE A 210 14.81 -13.21 8.04
CA ILE A 210 13.47 -12.65 8.25
C ILE A 210 13.35 -11.34 7.49
N GLY A 211 12.24 -11.14 6.78
CA GLY A 211 11.92 -9.92 6.07
C GLY A 211 10.45 -9.55 6.24
N TYR A 212 10.02 -8.45 5.64
CA TYR A 212 8.63 -7.99 5.65
C TYR A 212 8.26 -7.35 4.31
N ALA A 213 7.06 -7.62 3.87
CA ALA A 213 6.42 -6.99 2.70
C ALA A 213 4.90 -7.09 2.82
N GLU A 214 4.16 -6.58 1.85
CA GLU A 214 2.72 -6.77 1.76
C GLU A 214 2.36 -8.23 1.44
N TYR A 215 1.19 -8.65 1.90
CA TYR A 215 0.73 -10.02 1.81
C TYR A 215 0.69 -10.59 0.39
N ALA A 216 0.40 -9.75 -0.62
CA ALA A 216 0.45 -10.16 -2.02
C ALA A 216 1.82 -10.75 -2.42
N TYR A 217 2.93 -10.17 -1.94
CA TYR A 217 4.27 -10.73 -2.20
C TYR A 217 4.48 -12.09 -1.55
N VAL A 218 3.89 -12.29 -0.36
CA VAL A 218 3.95 -13.57 0.34
C VAL A 218 3.26 -14.66 -0.46
N LEU A 219 2.05 -14.38 -0.98
CA LEU A 219 1.26 -15.30 -1.78
C LEU A 219 1.92 -15.61 -3.13
N GLU A 220 2.30 -14.59 -3.89
CA GLU A 220 2.90 -14.75 -5.21
C GLU A 220 4.20 -15.57 -5.17
N ASN A 221 5.00 -15.41 -4.10
CA ASN A 221 6.29 -16.08 -3.96
C ASN A 221 6.24 -17.30 -3.02
N LYS A 222 5.07 -17.67 -2.50
CA LYS A 222 4.86 -18.81 -1.58
C LYS A 222 5.82 -18.78 -0.39
N LEU A 223 5.91 -17.61 0.27
CA LEU A 223 6.82 -17.38 1.38
C LEU A 223 6.22 -17.88 2.69
N ASN A 224 7.06 -18.37 3.60
CA ASN A 224 6.64 -18.81 4.91
C ASN A 224 6.37 -17.60 5.82
N TYR A 225 5.10 -17.20 5.93
CA TYR A 225 4.69 -16.11 6.82
C TYR A 225 4.72 -16.52 8.29
N ILE A 226 4.74 -15.52 9.16
CA ILE A 226 4.73 -15.64 10.61
C ILE A 226 3.34 -15.32 11.15
N GLN A 227 2.87 -16.07 12.15
CA GLN A 227 1.76 -15.63 12.99
C GLN A 227 2.26 -14.57 13.98
N LEU A 228 1.56 -13.46 14.10
CA LEU A 228 1.87 -12.43 15.09
C LEU A 228 0.85 -12.44 16.22
N LYS A 229 1.34 -12.25 17.44
CA LYS A 229 0.47 -12.03 18.59
C LYS A 229 -0.09 -10.62 18.52
N ASN A 230 -1.41 -10.52 18.50
CA ASN A 230 -2.10 -9.25 18.42
C ASN A 230 -2.37 -8.64 19.81
N ARG A 231 -2.98 -7.46 19.84
CA ARG A 231 -3.32 -6.69 21.05
C ARG A 231 -4.19 -7.49 22.04
N ASP A 232 -5.07 -8.36 21.55
CA ASP A 232 -5.94 -9.19 22.37
C ASP A 232 -5.26 -10.52 22.81
N GLY A 233 -3.96 -10.66 22.53
CA GLY A 233 -3.14 -11.80 22.98
C GLY A 233 -3.27 -13.05 22.11
N GLN A 234 -3.92 -13.00 20.95
CA GLN A 234 -4.08 -14.12 20.04
C GLN A 234 -2.99 -14.14 18.97
N PHE A 235 -2.48 -15.33 18.62
CA PHE A 235 -1.63 -15.50 17.45
C PHE A 235 -2.49 -15.57 16.18
N VAL A 236 -2.39 -14.55 15.34
CA VAL A 236 -3.21 -14.37 14.13
C VAL A 236 -2.38 -14.65 12.88
N LYS A 237 -3.01 -15.28 11.88
CA LYS A 237 -2.46 -15.45 10.53
C LYS A 237 -2.82 -14.25 9.66
N PRO A 238 -1.92 -13.80 8.77
CA PRO A 238 -2.28 -12.79 7.79
C PRO A 238 -3.21 -13.41 6.73
N ASN A 239 -4.32 -12.76 6.48
CA ASN A 239 -5.25 -13.04 5.38
C ASN A 239 -6.30 -11.93 5.27
N ALA A 240 -7.11 -11.95 4.22
CA ALA A 240 -8.13 -10.95 3.99
C ALA A 240 -9.10 -10.79 5.19
N ASP A 241 -9.46 -11.89 5.88
CA ASP A 241 -10.39 -11.82 7.02
C ASP A 241 -9.75 -11.12 8.22
N SER A 242 -8.48 -11.38 8.52
CA SER A 242 -7.78 -10.74 9.62
C SER A 242 -7.51 -9.25 9.37
N PHE A 243 -7.30 -8.84 8.12
CA PHE A 243 -7.22 -7.43 7.73
C PHE A 243 -8.60 -6.75 7.84
N ARG A 244 -9.67 -7.45 7.43
CA ARG A 244 -11.05 -6.98 7.58
C ARG A 244 -11.44 -6.82 9.05
N ALA A 245 -11.01 -7.73 9.91
CA ALA A 245 -11.24 -7.64 11.35
C ALA A 245 -10.59 -6.38 11.94
N ALA A 246 -9.35 -6.06 11.57
CA ALA A 246 -8.68 -4.82 11.99
C ALA A 246 -9.39 -3.56 11.45
N LEU A 247 -9.76 -3.56 10.16
CA LEU A 247 -10.51 -2.46 9.54
C LEU A 247 -11.84 -2.19 10.25
N ALA A 248 -12.58 -3.24 10.61
CA ALA A 248 -13.87 -3.13 11.31
C ALA A 248 -13.77 -2.46 12.69
N ARG A 249 -12.58 -2.41 13.28
CA ARG A 249 -12.29 -1.77 14.57
C ARG A 249 -11.72 -0.35 14.44
N SER A 250 -11.65 0.17 13.23
CA SER A 250 -11.20 1.54 12.94
C SER A 250 -12.36 2.51 12.75
N SER A 251 -12.04 3.81 12.67
CA SER A 251 -13.01 4.84 12.33
C SER A 251 -13.41 4.86 10.85
N TRP A 252 -12.69 4.12 9.99
CA TRP A 252 -12.91 4.11 8.55
C TRP A 252 -14.35 3.76 8.17
N GLN A 253 -14.91 2.70 8.76
CA GLN A 253 -16.29 2.28 8.48
C GLN A 253 -17.34 3.24 9.05
N LYS A 254 -17.07 3.83 10.22
CA LYS A 254 -18.05 4.67 10.91
C LYS A 254 -18.13 6.08 10.37
N THR A 255 -16.98 6.69 10.09
CA THR A 255 -16.87 8.12 9.76
C THR A 255 -16.23 8.38 8.40
N GLY A 256 -15.73 7.35 7.72
CA GLY A 256 -14.90 7.50 6.52
C GLY A 256 -13.57 8.20 6.79
N ASN A 257 -13.11 8.25 8.05
CA ASN A 257 -11.83 8.87 8.39
C ASN A 257 -10.69 7.91 8.05
N PHE A 258 -10.09 8.07 6.88
CA PHE A 258 -8.97 7.28 6.40
C PHE A 258 -7.59 7.84 6.78
N GLU A 259 -7.50 8.91 7.56
CA GLU A 259 -6.24 9.39 8.14
C GLU A 259 -5.78 8.50 9.31
N GLU A 260 -6.71 7.74 9.92
CA GLU A 260 -6.39 6.81 10.98
C GLU A 260 -5.56 5.63 10.47
N MET A 261 -4.38 5.40 11.07
CA MET A 261 -3.60 4.18 10.81
C MET A 261 -4.33 2.93 11.32
N LEU A 262 -4.27 1.86 10.53
CA LEU A 262 -4.96 0.60 10.82
C LEU A 262 -4.13 -0.39 11.65
N THR A 263 -2.95 0.02 12.11
CA THR A 263 -2.05 -0.78 12.95
C THR A 263 -2.58 -0.92 14.39
N ASP A 264 -2.29 -2.06 15.02
CA ASP A 264 -2.62 -2.38 16.41
C ASP A 264 -4.10 -2.19 16.78
N LYS A 265 -5.02 -2.57 15.88
CA LYS A 265 -6.45 -2.53 16.18
C LYS A 265 -6.85 -3.67 17.11
N PRO A 266 -7.79 -3.42 18.06
CA PRO A 266 -8.31 -4.48 18.94
C PRO A 266 -9.09 -5.53 18.14
N GLY A 267 -9.31 -6.68 18.74
CA GLY A 267 -10.08 -7.81 18.18
C GLY A 267 -9.23 -9.06 18.05
N ALA A 268 -9.77 -10.19 18.56
CA ALA A 268 -9.05 -11.46 18.62
C ALA A 268 -8.52 -11.95 17.26
N GLU A 269 -9.17 -11.55 16.17
CA GLU A 269 -8.79 -11.94 14.80
C GLU A 269 -8.07 -10.84 14.03
N SER A 270 -7.88 -9.64 14.63
CA SER A 270 -7.28 -8.49 13.95
C SER A 270 -5.80 -8.70 13.68
N TRP A 271 -5.39 -8.58 12.38
CA TRP A 271 -3.98 -8.55 12.01
C TRP A 271 -3.32 -7.26 12.51
N PRO A 272 -2.21 -7.35 13.27
CA PRO A 272 -1.68 -6.16 13.96
C PRO A 272 -1.04 -5.13 13.04
N ILE A 273 -0.58 -5.51 11.86
CA ILE A 273 0.12 -4.62 10.92
C ILE A 273 -0.70 -4.44 9.64
N THR A 274 -1.95 -4.04 9.82
CA THR A 274 -2.85 -3.70 8.69
C THR A 274 -2.57 -2.27 8.24
N GLY A 275 -2.59 -2.02 6.93
CA GLY A 275 -2.33 -0.71 6.34
C GLY A 275 -3.09 -0.49 5.04
N SER A 276 -2.88 0.66 4.42
CA SER A 276 -3.49 1.05 3.14
C SER A 276 -2.47 1.80 2.29
N THR A 277 -2.62 1.75 0.97
CA THR A 277 -1.88 2.60 0.05
C THR A 277 -2.73 3.79 -0.36
N TYR A 278 -2.17 4.98 -0.25
CA TYR A 278 -2.77 6.26 -0.61
C TYR A 278 -2.21 6.77 -1.92
N ILE A 279 -3.07 7.37 -2.72
CA ILE A 279 -2.71 8.10 -3.94
C ILE A 279 -2.67 9.58 -3.64
N PHE A 280 -1.69 10.27 -4.22
CA PHE A 280 -1.54 11.71 -4.19
C PHE A 280 -1.67 12.26 -5.61
N VAL A 281 -2.55 13.25 -5.79
CA VAL A 281 -2.75 13.98 -7.04
C VAL A 281 -2.74 15.48 -6.77
N PRO A 282 -2.48 16.35 -7.76
CA PRO A 282 -2.65 17.79 -7.59
C PRO A 282 -4.10 18.13 -7.23
N ASN A 283 -4.31 18.95 -6.20
CA ASN A 283 -5.63 19.47 -5.84
C ASN A 283 -6.09 20.56 -6.84
N VAL A 284 -5.15 21.43 -7.26
CA VAL A 284 -5.34 22.35 -8.39
C VAL A 284 -4.27 21.99 -9.42
N THR A 285 -4.69 21.55 -10.60
CA THR A 285 -3.75 21.03 -11.62
C THR A 285 -3.48 22.04 -12.74
N GLY A 286 -2.20 22.09 -13.18
CA GLY A 286 -1.80 22.76 -14.41
C GLY A 286 -1.97 21.91 -15.67
N ASP A 287 -2.16 20.59 -15.51
CA ASP A 287 -2.41 19.63 -16.59
C ASP A 287 -3.70 18.85 -16.32
N PRO A 288 -4.85 19.43 -16.74
CA PRO A 288 -6.17 18.83 -16.49
C PRO A 288 -6.35 17.47 -17.18
N GLU A 289 -5.76 17.26 -18.35
CA GLU A 289 -5.93 16.03 -19.13
C GLU A 289 -5.18 14.86 -18.47
N LEU A 290 -3.92 15.08 -18.07
CA LEU A 290 -3.11 14.10 -17.38
C LEU A 290 -3.73 13.71 -16.02
N THR A 291 -4.16 14.72 -15.25
CA THR A 291 -4.82 14.49 -13.95
C THR A 291 -6.14 13.73 -14.14
N ALA A 292 -6.96 14.11 -15.14
CA ALA A 292 -8.20 13.40 -15.47
C ALA A 292 -7.95 11.93 -15.84
N ALA A 293 -6.87 11.62 -16.59
CA ALA A 293 -6.51 10.25 -16.95
C ALA A 293 -6.23 9.40 -15.73
N ALA A 294 -5.43 9.88 -14.78
CA ALA A 294 -5.16 9.19 -13.53
C ALA A 294 -6.42 9.00 -12.68
N LEU A 295 -7.25 10.03 -12.54
CA LEU A 295 -8.47 9.96 -11.73
C LEU A 295 -9.53 9.04 -12.35
N LYS A 296 -9.65 8.98 -13.69
CA LYS A 296 -10.50 8.00 -14.40
C LYS A 296 -10.05 6.57 -14.16
N PHE A 297 -8.74 6.32 -14.15
CA PHE A 297 -8.19 5.00 -13.84
C PHE A 297 -8.58 4.55 -12.43
N PHE A 298 -8.40 5.38 -11.40
CA PHE A 298 -8.78 5.01 -10.04
C PHE A 298 -10.30 4.91 -9.87
N THR A 299 -11.08 5.76 -10.53
CA THR A 299 -12.53 5.65 -10.55
C THR A 299 -12.97 4.31 -11.13
N TRP A 300 -12.38 3.89 -12.25
CA TRP A 300 -12.62 2.57 -12.85
C TRP A 300 -12.19 1.45 -11.88
N ALA A 301 -11.03 1.57 -11.26
CA ALA A 301 -10.53 0.57 -10.31
C ALA A 301 -11.47 0.35 -9.12
N PHE A 302 -12.09 1.42 -8.60
CA PHE A 302 -13.10 1.31 -7.53
C PHE A 302 -14.42 0.72 -8.00
N MET A 303 -14.79 0.86 -9.25
CA MET A 303 -16.06 0.36 -9.79
C MET A 303 -15.96 -1.08 -10.34
N GLU A 304 -14.83 -1.45 -10.91
CA GLU A 304 -14.67 -2.70 -11.67
C GLU A 304 -13.43 -3.51 -11.27
N GLY A 305 -12.51 -2.95 -10.48
CA GLY A 305 -11.24 -3.58 -10.11
C GLY A 305 -11.29 -4.48 -8.88
N ASP A 306 -12.42 -4.59 -8.19
CA ASP A 306 -12.55 -5.32 -6.91
C ASP A 306 -12.19 -6.81 -7.04
N ALA A 307 -12.60 -7.49 -8.12
CA ALA A 307 -12.28 -8.90 -8.34
C ALA A 307 -10.77 -9.12 -8.51
N ILE A 308 -10.08 -8.17 -9.17
CA ILE A 308 -8.63 -8.21 -9.33
C ILE A 308 -7.95 -8.00 -7.97
N ALA A 309 -8.39 -7.02 -7.19
CA ALA A 309 -7.87 -6.76 -5.86
C ALA A 309 -8.02 -7.99 -4.94
N SER A 310 -9.23 -8.58 -4.91
CA SER A 310 -9.53 -9.77 -4.11
C SER A 310 -8.69 -11.00 -4.53
N SER A 311 -8.35 -11.13 -5.81
CA SER A 311 -7.49 -12.24 -6.29
C SER A 311 -6.05 -12.19 -5.76
N LEU A 312 -5.66 -11.05 -5.18
CA LEU A 312 -4.36 -10.80 -4.54
C LEU A 312 -4.49 -10.55 -3.03
N ASP A 313 -5.66 -10.88 -2.44
CA ASP A 313 -6.01 -10.64 -1.04
C ASP A 313 -5.88 -9.16 -0.56
N TYR A 314 -5.98 -8.21 -1.49
CA TYR A 314 -6.26 -6.83 -1.11
C TYR A 314 -7.74 -6.65 -0.79
N LEU A 315 -8.03 -5.87 0.24
CA LEU A 315 -9.40 -5.52 0.59
C LEU A 315 -9.83 -4.26 -0.16
N ARG A 316 -11.05 -4.32 -0.64
CA ARG A 316 -11.81 -3.17 -1.10
C ARG A 316 -12.01 -2.16 0.05
N LEU A 317 -12.03 -0.88 -0.29
CA LEU A 317 -12.41 0.18 0.66
C LEU A 317 -13.88 0.04 1.09
N PRO A 318 -14.24 0.33 2.35
CA PRO A 318 -15.63 0.44 2.77
C PRO A 318 -16.41 1.46 1.93
N ASP A 319 -17.71 1.24 1.74
CA ASP A 319 -18.56 2.14 0.94
C ASP A 319 -18.55 3.59 1.44
N THR A 320 -18.52 3.79 2.76
CA THR A 320 -18.39 5.11 3.39
C THR A 320 -17.10 5.82 3.00
N VAL A 321 -15.99 5.08 2.91
CA VAL A 321 -14.69 5.60 2.48
C VAL A 321 -14.71 5.89 0.99
N GLN A 322 -15.21 4.96 0.15
CA GLN A 322 -15.32 5.19 -1.30
C GLN A 322 -16.17 6.41 -1.62
N ALA A 323 -17.32 6.59 -0.94
CA ALA A 323 -18.16 7.76 -1.11
C ALA A 323 -17.42 9.07 -0.77
N LYS A 324 -16.55 9.06 0.26
CA LYS A 324 -15.69 10.21 0.57
C LYS A 324 -14.64 10.42 -0.52
N VAL A 325 -13.96 9.35 -0.95
CA VAL A 325 -12.96 9.41 -2.04
C VAL A 325 -13.56 10.00 -3.31
N PHE A 326 -14.76 9.59 -3.73
CA PHE A 326 -15.42 10.17 -4.90
C PHE A 326 -15.73 11.67 -4.75
N ARG A 327 -16.09 12.12 -3.54
CA ARG A 327 -16.27 13.56 -3.28
C ARG A 327 -14.95 14.33 -3.38
N GLU A 328 -13.88 13.80 -2.79
CA GLU A 328 -12.54 14.39 -2.86
C GLU A 328 -12.03 14.46 -4.30
N ILE A 329 -12.12 13.38 -5.06
CA ILE A 329 -11.74 13.33 -6.48
C ILE A 329 -12.53 14.39 -7.28
N SER A 330 -13.84 14.53 -7.01
CA SER A 330 -14.72 15.50 -7.70
C SER A 330 -14.42 16.96 -7.33
N SER A 331 -13.61 17.21 -6.30
CA SER A 331 -13.22 18.58 -5.89
C SER A 331 -11.99 19.10 -6.63
N VAL A 332 -11.24 18.25 -7.33
CA VAL A 332 -10.05 18.63 -8.09
C VAL A 332 -10.40 19.62 -9.19
N THR A 333 -9.62 20.71 -9.30
CA THR A 333 -9.87 21.79 -10.28
C THR A 333 -8.64 22.04 -11.15
N ASP A 334 -8.87 22.70 -12.30
CA ASP A 334 -7.80 23.32 -13.07
C ASP A 334 -7.40 24.69 -12.45
N THR A 335 -6.38 25.34 -13.02
CA THR A 335 -5.89 26.65 -12.58
C THR A 335 -6.89 27.80 -12.81
N LYS A 336 -7.98 27.56 -13.56
CA LYS A 336 -9.08 28.52 -13.80
C LYS A 336 -10.24 28.29 -12.83
N GLY A 337 -10.15 27.28 -11.95
CA GLY A 337 -11.21 26.92 -11.01
C GLY A 337 -12.29 26.00 -11.60
N ASN A 338 -12.14 25.49 -12.82
CA ASN A 338 -13.08 24.53 -13.40
C ASN A 338 -12.81 23.14 -12.81
N ARG A 339 -13.86 22.41 -12.44
CA ARG A 339 -13.74 21.03 -11.97
C ARG A 339 -13.27 20.11 -13.09
N ILE A 340 -12.39 19.17 -12.75
CA ILE A 340 -11.93 18.14 -13.68
C ILE A 340 -13.10 17.19 -13.99
N SER A 341 -13.44 17.05 -15.28
CA SER A 341 -14.51 16.16 -15.71
C SER A 341 -14.07 14.69 -15.63
N ILE A 342 -14.68 13.97 -14.71
CA ILE A 342 -14.49 12.51 -14.56
C ILE A 342 -15.88 11.90 -14.78
N PRO A 343 -16.17 11.38 -15.99
CA PRO A 343 -17.47 10.75 -16.23
C PRO A 343 -17.55 9.47 -15.37
N ILE A 344 -18.34 9.52 -14.31
CA ILE A 344 -18.76 8.36 -13.53
C ILE A 344 -19.95 7.78 -14.28
N SER A 345 -19.69 6.83 -15.18
CA SER A 345 -20.76 6.07 -15.82
C SER A 345 -21.23 5.00 -14.85
N LEU A 346 -22.24 5.32 -14.07
CA LEU A 346 -23.04 4.32 -13.35
C LEU A 346 -23.82 3.56 -14.44
N LYS A 347 -23.37 2.34 -14.78
CA LYS A 347 -24.16 1.40 -15.57
C LYS A 347 -25.13 0.65 -14.69
#